data_417d2ebbe1939c847826a6d3b93fc28a
#
_entry.id   417d2ebbe1939c847826a6d3b93fc28a
#
_cell.length_a   1.000
_cell.length_b   1.000
_cell.length_c   1.000
_cell.angle_alpha   90.00
_cell.angle_beta   90.00
_cell.angle_gamma   90.00
#
_symmetry.space_group_name_H-M   'P 1'
#
loop_
_entity.id
_entity.type
_entity.pdbx_description
1 polymer ?
#
loop_
_entity_poly.entity_id
_entity_poly.type
_entity_poly.pdbx_seq_one_letter_code
_entity_poly.pdbx_strand_id
1 'polypeptide(L)'
;MSVESWDPNASEQEKSYALEHDVLLNIISQRQNSDEKPIADYFDAAELQKHSAMMKQGRENWLSAVTDFNEAQLLSLIEFLTLAEKQIASWHAGEDSPVIYIVKFMRQNKMPLKREMLLWIKANSDNRFLPNGPL
;
A
#
# COMPACT_ATOMS: atom_id res chain seq x y z
N MET A 1 -11.09 24.25 22.49
CA MET A 1 -10.82 23.90 21.98
C MET A 1 -10.17 23.84 21.50
N SER A 2 -9.96 23.72 21.25
CA SER A 2 -9.44 23.61 20.73
C SER A 2 -8.87 23.39 20.16
N VAL A 3 -8.68 23.25 19.92
CA VAL A 3 -8.12 22.96 19.34
C VAL A 3 -7.58 23.21 18.77
N GLU A 4 -7.53 23.55 18.59
CA GLU A 4 -7.04 23.59 17.99
C GLU A 4 -6.09 24.23 17.16
N SER A 5 -5.10 24.56 17.25
CA SER A 5 -4.01 25.13 16.50
C SER A 5 -3.40 24.23 15.44
N TRP A 6 -3.68 22.98 15.48
CA TRP A 6 -3.32 22.04 14.43
C TRP A 6 -4.47 21.93 13.43
N ASP A 7 -4.21 21.38 12.27
CA ASP A 7 -5.24 21.19 11.25
C ASP A 7 -6.04 19.92 11.57
N PRO A 8 -7.21 20.03 12.18
CA PRO A 8 -8.01 18.87 12.54
C PRO A 8 -8.51 18.11 11.31
N ASN A 9 -8.68 18.79 10.17
CA ASN A 9 -9.23 18.15 8.99
C ASN A 9 -8.27 17.13 8.40
N ALA A 10 -6.99 17.50 8.28
CA ALA A 10 -5.99 16.58 7.74
C ALA A 10 -5.81 15.37 8.65
N SER A 11 -5.71 15.60 9.96
CA SER A 11 -5.54 14.54 10.93
C SER A 11 -6.76 13.63 11.00
N GLU A 12 -7.95 14.21 10.95
CA GLU A 12 -9.18 13.42 10.99
C GLU A 12 -9.37 12.60 9.73
N GLN A 13 -9.01 13.13 8.57
CA GLN A 13 -9.10 12.38 7.32
C GLN A 13 -8.22 11.13 7.37
N GLU A 14 -7.00 11.23 7.89
CA GLU A 14 -6.13 10.08 8.00
C GLU A 14 -6.65 9.07 9.01
N LYS A 15 -7.15 9.55 10.14
CA LYS A 15 -7.67 8.68 11.21
C LYS A 15 -8.99 8.03 10.84
N SER A 16 -9.82 8.73 10.07
CA SER A 16 -11.12 8.22 9.69
C SER A 16 -11.09 7.38 8.42
N TYR A 17 -9.96 7.35 7.72
CA TYR A 17 -9.84 6.55 6.52
C TYR A 17 -9.94 5.07 6.88
N ALA A 18 -10.74 4.32 6.15
CA ALA A 18 -10.86 2.88 6.34
C ALA A 18 -10.27 2.15 5.14
N LEU A 19 -9.51 1.08 5.42
CA LEU A 19 -9.03 0.18 4.38
C LEU A 19 -10.19 -0.72 3.97
N GLU A 20 -10.94 -0.29 2.99
CA GLU A 20 -12.12 -1.02 2.54
C GLU A 20 -11.73 -2.16 1.63
N HIS A 21 -12.32 -3.32 1.88
CA HIS A 21 -12.05 -4.53 1.12
C HIS A 21 -12.29 -4.32 -0.38
N ASP A 22 -13.38 -3.64 -0.72
CA ASP A 22 -13.75 -3.40 -2.12
C ASP A 22 -12.72 -2.54 -2.86
N VAL A 23 -12.12 -1.57 -2.17
CA VAL A 23 -11.08 -0.73 -2.76
C VAL A 23 -9.84 -1.57 -3.08
N LEU A 24 -9.44 -2.41 -2.13
CA LEU A 24 -8.27 -3.28 -2.34
C LEU A 24 -8.54 -4.31 -3.44
N LEU A 25 -9.73 -4.87 -3.49
CA LEU A 25 -10.10 -5.79 -4.57
C LEU A 25 -10.09 -5.12 -5.93
N ASN A 26 -10.55 -3.87 -5.99
CA ASN A 26 -10.51 -3.10 -7.23
C ASN A 26 -9.07 -2.90 -7.71
N ILE A 27 -8.18 -2.52 -6.80
CA ILE A 27 -6.76 -2.37 -7.11
C ILE A 27 -6.18 -3.68 -7.64
N ILE A 28 -6.43 -4.76 -6.94
CA ILE A 28 -5.94 -6.09 -7.32
C ILE A 28 -6.45 -6.49 -8.69
N SER A 29 -7.74 -6.30 -8.93
CA SER A 29 -8.37 -6.64 -10.20
C SER A 29 -7.76 -5.87 -11.36
N GLN A 30 -7.58 -4.57 -11.18
CA GLN A 30 -6.96 -3.75 -12.22
C GLN A 30 -5.53 -4.18 -12.51
N ARG A 31 -4.78 -4.50 -11.47
CA ARG A 31 -3.39 -4.94 -11.64
C ARG A 31 -3.32 -6.29 -12.34
N GLN A 32 -4.20 -7.20 -11.99
CA GLN A 32 -4.24 -8.53 -12.63
C GLN A 32 -4.68 -8.47 -14.09
N ASN A 33 -5.50 -7.47 -14.44
CA ASN A 33 -5.98 -7.29 -15.81
C ASN A 33 -4.95 -6.64 -16.72
N SER A 34 -4.09 -5.78 -16.16
CA SER A 34 -3.05 -5.11 -16.95
C SER A 34 -1.91 -4.65 -16.06
N ASP A 35 -0.74 -5.23 -16.25
CA ASP A 35 0.46 -4.84 -15.51
C ASP A 35 1.15 -3.61 -16.11
N GLU A 36 0.65 -3.10 -17.24
CA GLU A 36 1.20 -1.93 -17.89
C GLU A 36 0.41 -0.65 -17.60
N LYS A 37 -0.73 -0.77 -16.93
CA LYS A 37 -1.58 0.40 -16.64
C LYS A 37 -0.87 1.34 -15.67
N PRO A 38 -0.75 2.64 -16.02
CA PRO A 38 -0.14 3.60 -15.09
C PRO A 38 -0.92 3.68 -13.78
N ILE A 39 -0.21 3.85 -12.67
CA ILE A 39 -0.86 3.92 -11.36
C ILE A 39 -1.85 5.08 -11.31
N ALA A 40 -1.52 6.20 -11.93
CA ALA A 40 -2.41 7.37 -11.97
C ALA A 40 -3.75 7.10 -12.65
N ASP A 41 -3.85 6.01 -13.43
CA ASP A 41 -5.08 5.64 -14.13
C ASP A 41 -5.97 4.67 -13.35
N TYR A 42 -5.54 4.23 -12.17
CA TYR A 42 -6.35 3.34 -11.33
C TYR A 42 -7.55 4.05 -10.71
N PHE A 43 -7.39 5.34 -10.44
CA PHE A 43 -8.39 6.17 -9.78
C PHE A 43 -8.37 7.56 -10.40
N ASP A 44 -9.45 8.33 -10.25
CA ASP A 44 -9.39 9.75 -10.62
C ASP A 44 -8.53 10.53 -9.60
N ALA A 45 -8.24 11.78 -9.91
CA ALA A 45 -7.32 12.58 -9.08
C ALA A 45 -7.80 12.74 -7.64
N ALA A 46 -9.10 12.93 -7.46
CA ALA A 46 -9.67 13.08 -6.11
C ALA A 46 -9.57 11.79 -5.31
N GLU A 47 -9.81 10.67 -5.97
CA GLU A 47 -9.70 9.35 -5.34
C GLU A 47 -8.26 8.99 -5.01
N LEU A 48 -7.32 9.33 -5.89
CA LEU A 48 -5.90 9.12 -5.60
C LEU A 48 -5.48 9.88 -4.35
N GLN A 49 -5.93 11.12 -4.22
CA GLN A 49 -5.63 11.91 -3.03
C GLN A 49 -6.26 11.31 -1.78
N LYS A 50 -7.51 10.90 -1.87
CA LYS A 50 -8.22 10.27 -0.76
C LYS A 50 -7.54 8.97 -0.33
N HIS A 51 -7.24 8.11 -1.28
CA HIS A 51 -6.70 6.78 -0.98
C HIS A 51 -5.23 6.81 -0.58
N SER A 52 -4.52 7.93 -0.79
CA SER A 52 -3.14 8.04 -0.28
C SER A 52 -3.08 7.82 1.23
N ALA A 53 -4.19 8.07 1.93
CA ALA A 53 -4.27 7.82 3.37
C ALA A 53 -4.08 6.35 3.75
N MET A 54 -4.26 5.41 2.81
CA MET A 54 -4.03 4.00 3.10
C MET A 54 -2.57 3.74 3.48
N MET A 55 -1.65 4.59 3.02
CA MET A 55 -0.22 4.44 3.30
C MET A 55 0.13 4.77 4.75
N LYS A 56 -0.80 5.35 5.50
CA LYS A 56 -0.58 5.79 6.87
C LYS A 56 -1.42 5.02 7.89
N GLN A 57 -2.04 3.91 7.48
CA GLN A 57 -2.99 3.21 8.34
C GLN A 57 -2.36 2.30 9.37
N GLY A 58 -1.08 2.01 9.24
CA GLY A 58 -0.35 1.23 10.21
C GLY A 58 -0.53 -0.28 10.07
N ARG A 59 0.30 -0.99 10.81
CA ARG A 59 0.47 -2.44 10.69
C ARG A 59 -0.82 -3.21 10.96
N GLU A 60 -1.50 -2.91 12.07
CA GLU A 60 -2.65 -3.72 12.48
C GLU A 60 -3.82 -3.60 11.51
N ASN A 61 -4.06 -2.39 11.01
CA ASN A 61 -5.12 -2.17 10.02
C ASN A 61 -4.83 -2.92 8.73
N TRP A 62 -3.57 -2.91 8.30
CA TRP A 62 -3.18 -3.64 7.08
C TRP A 62 -3.26 -5.14 7.26
N LEU A 63 -2.80 -5.67 8.40
CA LEU A 63 -2.89 -7.11 8.64
C LEU A 63 -4.34 -7.58 8.63
N SER A 64 -5.23 -6.82 9.26
CA SER A 64 -6.66 -7.12 9.23
C SER A 64 -7.22 -7.10 7.81
N ALA A 65 -6.82 -6.10 7.03
CA ALA A 65 -7.37 -5.90 5.69
C ALA A 65 -6.96 -7.00 4.72
N VAL A 66 -5.77 -7.60 4.90
CA VAL A 66 -5.23 -8.56 3.93
C VAL A 66 -5.42 -10.02 4.34
N THR A 67 -6.01 -10.27 5.49
CA THR A 67 -6.12 -11.62 6.05
C THR A 67 -6.77 -12.63 5.09
N ASP A 68 -7.74 -12.19 4.32
CA ASP A 68 -8.53 -13.08 3.45
C ASP A 68 -7.99 -13.18 2.02
N PHE A 69 -6.90 -12.49 1.71
CA PHE A 69 -6.36 -12.52 0.35
C PHE A 69 -5.42 -13.71 0.15
N ASN A 70 -5.46 -14.28 -1.05
CA ASN A 70 -4.53 -15.34 -1.43
C ASN A 70 -3.20 -14.75 -1.92
N GLU A 71 -2.24 -15.63 -2.18
CA GLU A 71 -0.89 -15.21 -2.58
C GLU A 71 -0.90 -14.32 -3.82
N ALA A 72 -1.65 -14.71 -4.85
CA ALA A 72 -1.71 -13.94 -6.10
C ALA A 72 -2.27 -12.54 -5.87
N GLN A 73 -3.29 -12.43 -5.02
CA GLN A 73 -3.88 -11.15 -4.68
C GLN A 73 -2.90 -10.28 -3.91
N LEU A 74 -2.19 -10.86 -2.97
CA LEU A 74 -1.20 -10.13 -2.17
C LEU A 74 -0.05 -9.64 -3.04
N LEU A 75 0.41 -10.44 -3.99
CA LEU A 75 1.47 -10.04 -4.90
C LEU A 75 1.02 -8.85 -5.76
N SER A 76 -0.21 -8.89 -6.28
CA SER A 76 -0.75 -7.78 -7.07
C SER A 76 -0.81 -6.49 -6.25
N LEU A 77 -1.22 -6.61 -4.99
CA LEU A 77 -1.30 -5.46 -4.10
C LEU A 77 0.08 -4.89 -3.81
N ILE A 78 1.07 -5.74 -3.55
CA ILE A 78 2.46 -5.32 -3.35
C ILE A 78 2.97 -4.56 -4.58
N GLU A 79 2.70 -5.07 -5.77
CA GLU A 79 3.12 -4.42 -7.01
C GLU A 79 2.51 -3.02 -7.13
N PHE A 80 1.21 -2.90 -6.90
CA PHE A 80 0.55 -1.60 -6.96
C PHE A 80 1.16 -0.63 -5.95
N LEU A 81 1.30 -1.05 -4.70
CA LEU A 81 1.81 -0.19 -3.63
C LEU A 81 3.24 0.24 -3.88
N THR A 82 4.08 -0.67 -4.37
CA THR A 82 5.47 -0.35 -4.72
C THR A 82 5.54 0.73 -5.79
N LEU A 83 4.75 0.57 -6.85
CA LEU A 83 4.72 1.53 -7.94
C LEU A 83 4.09 2.86 -7.53
N ALA A 84 3.05 2.82 -6.71
CA ALA A 84 2.40 4.04 -6.23
C ALA A 84 3.36 4.90 -5.42
N GLU A 85 4.15 4.30 -4.53
CA GLU A 85 5.14 5.04 -3.76
C GLU A 85 6.17 5.72 -4.66
N LYS A 86 6.57 5.05 -5.73
CA LYS A 86 7.57 5.61 -6.64
C LYS A 86 7.00 6.69 -7.54
N GLN A 87 5.78 6.49 -8.05
CA GLN A 87 5.22 7.34 -9.08
C GLN A 87 4.47 8.55 -8.53
N ILE A 88 3.94 8.45 -7.31
CA ILE A 88 3.11 9.51 -6.73
C ILE A 88 3.68 9.90 -5.38
N ALA A 89 4.21 11.12 -5.31
CA ALA A 89 4.94 11.59 -4.11
C ALA A 89 4.11 11.48 -2.83
N SER A 90 2.81 11.78 -2.89
CA SER A 90 1.95 11.73 -1.72
C SER A 90 1.71 10.31 -1.17
N TRP A 91 2.10 9.29 -1.93
CA TRP A 91 1.95 7.89 -1.51
C TRP A 91 3.22 7.33 -0.87
N HIS A 92 4.32 8.06 -0.89
CA HIS A 92 5.57 7.57 -0.30
C HIS A 92 5.44 7.41 1.22
N ALA A 93 5.81 6.26 1.74
CA ALA A 93 5.61 5.94 3.15
C ALA A 93 6.88 5.56 3.91
N GLY A 94 8.00 5.39 3.22
CA GLY A 94 9.28 5.07 3.87
C GLY A 94 9.21 3.80 4.70
N GLU A 95 9.64 3.88 5.94
CA GLU A 95 9.67 2.71 6.83
C GLU A 95 8.28 2.25 7.29
N ASP A 96 7.24 3.06 7.01
CA ASP A 96 5.86 2.71 7.36
C ASP A 96 5.09 2.14 6.17
N SER A 97 5.79 1.80 5.09
CA SER A 97 5.14 1.27 3.89
C SER A 97 4.34 0.01 4.16
N PRO A 98 3.09 -0.05 3.68
CA PRO A 98 2.29 -1.27 3.80
C PRO A 98 2.94 -2.50 3.15
N VAL A 99 3.79 -2.30 2.15
CA VAL A 99 4.52 -3.41 1.51
C VAL A 99 5.28 -4.22 2.57
N ILE A 100 5.89 -3.52 3.53
CA ILE A 100 6.65 -4.19 4.60
C ILE A 100 5.71 -5.09 5.42
N TYR A 101 4.54 -4.59 5.77
CA TYR A 101 3.57 -5.36 6.57
C TYR A 101 3.07 -6.57 5.81
N ILE A 102 2.75 -6.40 4.53
CA ILE A 102 2.24 -7.48 3.69
C ILE A 102 3.30 -8.56 3.50
N VAL A 103 4.55 -8.17 3.26
CA VAL A 103 5.65 -9.12 3.08
C VAL A 103 5.85 -9.96 4.35
N LYS A 104 5.80 -9.31 5.52
CA LYS A 104 5.92 -10.04 6.78
C LYS A 104 4.74 -10.98 7.01
N PHE A 105 3.53 -10.52 6.69
CA PHE A 105 2.33 -11.35 6.78
C PHE A 105 2.46 -12.59 5.91
N MET A 106 2.92 -12.41 4.67
CA MET A 106 3.10 -13.53 3.75
C MET A 106 4.12 -14.54 4.29
N ARG A 107 5.24 -14.03 4.81
CA ARG A 107 6.27 -14.90 5.39
C ARG A 107 5.72 -15.71 6.56
N GLN A 108 4.95 -15.07 7.43
CA GLN A 108 4.36 -15.72 8.60
C GLN A 108 3.31 -16.77 8.21
N ASN A 109 2.71 -16.61 7.05
CA ASN A 109 1.67 -17.51 6.55
C ASN A 109 2.20 -18.48 5.48
N LYS A 110 3.52 -18.69 5.47
CA LYS A 110 4.18 -19.68 4.60
C LYS A 110 4.06 -19.36 3.12
N MET A 111 4.00 -18.06 2.80
CA MET A 111 3.96 -17.55 1.44
C MET A 111 5.11 -16.56 1.23
N PRO A 112 6.38 -16.93 1.52
CA PRO A 112 7.48 -15.96 1.39
C PRO A 112 7.65 -15.53 -0.06
N LEU A 113 8.12 -14.29 -0.24
CA LEU A 113 8.37 -13.77 -1.58
C LEU A 113 9.48 -14.57 -2.24
N LYS A 114 9.28 -14.86 -3.52
CA LYS A 114 10.33 -15.46 -4.35
C LYS A 114 11.37 -14.42 -4.70
N ARG A 115 12.57 -14.88 -5.05
CA ARG A 115 13.69 -14.01 -5.38
C ARG A 115 13.33 -13.01 -6.48
N GLU A 116 12.63 -13.48 -7.52
CA GLU A 116 12.23 -12.61 -8.64
C GLU A 116 11.42 -11.41 -8.15
N MET A 117 10.50 -11.65 -7.21
CA MET A 117 9.67 -10.57 -6.67
C MET A 117 10.47 -9.62 -5.81
N LEU A 118 11.39 -10.13 -5.02
CA LEU A 118 12.30 -9.29 -4.22
C LEU A 118 13.11 -8.37 -5.12
N LEU A 119 13.65 -8.90 -6.21
CA LEU A 119 14.42 -8.12 -7.17
C LEU A 119 13.55 -7.11 -7.90
N TRP A 120 12.32 -7.50 -8.24
CA TRP A 120 11.37 -6.61 -8.89
C TRP A 120 11.06 -5.40 -8.00
N ILE A 121 10.79 -5.64 -6.71
CA ILE A 121 10.50 -4.57 -5.76
C ILE A 121 11.69 -3.59 -5.70
N LYS A 122 12.90 -4.11 -5.57
CA LYS A 122 14.09 -3.27 -5.49
C LYS A 122 14.31 -2.47 -6.76
N ALA A 123 14.02 -3.07 -7.92
CA ALA A 123 14.19 -2.39 -9.20
C ALA A 123 13.12 -1.31 -9.44
N ASN A 124 11.96 -1.44 -8.83
CA ASN A 124 10.82 -0.55 -9.06
C ASN A 124 10.50 0.36 -7.88
N SER A 125 11.38 0.43 -6.89
CA SER A 125 11.16 1.26 -5.70
C SER A 125 12.37 2.14 -5.43
N ASP A 126 12.11 3.38 -5.00
CA ASP A 126 13.12 4.28 -4.45
C ASP A 126 13.14 4.21 -2.91
N ASN A 127 12.26 3.41 -2.32
CA ASN A 127 12.18 3.27 -0.88
C ASN A 127 13.14 2.19 -0.39
N ARG A 128 14.22 2.62 0.28
CA ARG A 128 15.27 1.69 0.74
C ARG A 128 14.79 0.69 1.77
N PHE A 129 13.62 0.93 2.39
CA PHE A 129 13.08 0.02 3.40
C PHE A 129 12.32 -1.15 2.80
N LEU A 130 12.07 -1.15 1.49
CA LEU A 130 11.36 -2.24 0.85
C LEU A 130 12.33 -3.35 0.44
N PRO A 131 11.89 -4.59 0.55
CA PRO A 131 10.60 -5.03 1.10
C PRO A 131 10.62 -5.37 2.58
N ASN A 132 11.78 -5.37 3.23
CA ASN A 132 11.94 -6.00 4.55
C ASN A 132 11.87 -5.03 5.73
N GLY A 133 11.79 -3.74 5.47
CA GLY A 133 11.74 -2.74 6.54
C GLY A 133 13.13 -2.32 7.02
N PRO A 134 13.18 -1.49 8.06
CA PRO A 134 14.45 -1.08 8.65
C PRO A 134 15.17 -2.27 9.26
N LEU A 135 16.48 -2.25 9.19
CA LEU A 135 17.33 -3.31 9.75
C LEU A 135 17.71 -3.02 11.18
#